data_760ee459d00ba7cde462d7b66f926887
#
_entry.id   760ee459d00ba7cde462d7b66f926887
#
_cell.length_a   1.000
_cell.length_b   1.000
_cell.length_c   1.000
_cell.angle_alpha   90.00
_cell.angle_beta   90.00
_cell.angle_gamma   90.00
#
_symmetry.space_group_name_H-M   'P 1'
#
loop_
_entity.id
_entity.type
_entity.pdbx_description
1 polymer ?
#
loop_
_entity_poly.entity_id
_entity_poly.type
_entity_poly.pdbx_seq_one_letter_code
_entity_poly.pdbx_strand_id
1 'polypeptide(L)'
;MKILAFGFGMTPLFIKPLKEKLDNEEADVEFSVLLSSSHHLKLMSDLLGKDNVLCIDLQLPKYKNAEVEFSELSNYTDNIYKNIESQKVTMKNRDSSTQMNIAYWTYILIKNFLIKVKPDHILYIQSPEDMEGMLLGGLAKELGIPLAIPHHTRHIGLSFFSFHRQETLPKANNINQSDIDKANKFLVDFRNGNTQPSPSYSKIGDGGKHIPYDRKGKIDRLISGISRYFYETRSRELRTLQISLLNNWFPLWRDLYRGGREFLSKRIYNCDSLENLPEKFVFYPIQYSPESSINIPSPFFIDQLRVIDAIRMSMPSDYILVVKEHPVCRTVRPLNFIKSLLNKAGVVVARYD
;
A
#
# COMPACT_ATOMS: atom_id res chain seq x y z
N MET A 1 -17.44 -1.22 -25.64
CA MET A 1 -17.33 -1.35 -24.15
C MET A 1 -16.44 -0.24 -23.62
N LYS A 2 -16.86 0.44 -22.53
CA LYS A 2 -16.10 1.54 -21.92
C LYS A 2 -15.46 1.08 -20.60
N ILE A 3 -14.15 1.23 -20.50
CA ILE A 3 -13.39 0.85 -19.31
C ILE A 3 -12.74 2.08 -18.68
N LEU A 4 -13.01 2.33 -17.40
CA LEU A 4 -12.23 3.25 -16.60
C LEU A 4 -11.09 2.50 -15.91
N ALA A 5 -9.85 2.80 -16.27
CA ALA A 5 -8.68 2.26 -15.57
C ALA A 5 -8.23 3.19 -14.45
N PHE A 6 -7.93 2.62 -13.29
CA PHE A 6 -7.32 3.35 -12.18
C PHE A 6 -5.80 3.14 -12.19
N GLY A 7 -5.04 4.23 -12.26
CA GLY A 7 -3.59 4.22 -12.35
C GLY A 7 -2.91 4.95 -11.19
N PHE A 8 -2.10 4.22 -10.43
CA PHE A 8 -1.24 4.72 -9.37
C PHE A 8 0.24 4.41 -9.66
N GLY A 9 1.15 5.31 -9.35
CA GLY A 9 2.59 5.11 -9.56
C GLY A 9 2.94 4.80 -11.01
N MET A 10 3.52 3.63 -11.28
CA MET A 10 3.91 3.19 -12.63
C MET A 10 2.82 2.41 -13.37
N THR A 11 1.70 2.13 -12.73
CA THR A 11 0.63 1.31 -13.30
C THR A 11 -0.01 1.89 -14.58
N PRO A 12 -0.09 3.23 -14.78
CA PRO A 12 -0.57 3.78 -16.04
C PRO A 12 0.19 3.30 -17.28
N LEU A 13 1.47 2.96 -17.12
CA LEU A 13 2.28 2.42 -18.24
C LEU A 13 1.74 1.09 -18.78
N PHE A 14 0.97 0.36 -17.98
CA PHE A 14 0.35 -0.90 -18.41
C PHE A 14 -0.82 -0.68 -19.36
N ILE A 15 -1.47 0.48 -19.30
CA ILE A 15 -2.66 0.79 -20.13
C ILE A 15 -2.31 0.82 -21.62
N LYS A 16 -1.12 1.35 -21.96
CA LYS A 16 -0.68 1.46 -23.35
C LYS A 16 -0.58 0.09 -24.05
N PRO A 17 0.22 -0.88 -23.56
CA PRO A 17 0.30 -2.20 -24.20
C PRO A 17 -1.01 -2.97 -24.14
N LEU A 18 -1.84 -2.76 -23.10
CA LEU A 18 -3.17 -3.36 -23.04
C LEU A 18 -4.06 -2.85 -24.16
N LYS A 19 -4.09 -1.53 -24.37
CA LYS A 19 -4.86 -0.91 -25.45
C LYS A 19 -4.37 -1.38 -26.82
N GLU A 20 -3.05 -1.34 -27.07
CA GLU A 20 -2.46 -1.81 -28.32
C GLU A 20 -2.81 -3.28 -28.62
N LYS A 21 -2.82 -4.14 -27.60
CA LYS A 21 -3.23 -5.54 -27.78
C LYS A 21 -4.70 -5.67 -28.14
N LEU A 22 -5.58 -4.93 -27.47
CA LEU A 22 -7.03 -4.97 -27.76
C LEU A 22 -7.35 -4.38 -29.13
N ASP A 23 -6.67 -3.30 -29.52
CA ASP A 23 -6.80 -2.71 -30.84
C ASP A 23 -6.37 -3.72 -31.95
N ASN A 24 -5.30 -4.50 -31.73
CA ASN A 24 -4.83 -5.55 -32.63
C ASN A 24 -5.79 -6.75 -32.71
N GLU A 25 -6.57 -7.00 -31.67
CA GLU A 25 -7.60 -8.03 -31.61
C GLU A 25 -8.97 -7.52 -32.12
N GLU A 26 -9.01 -6.31 -32.69
CA GLU A 26 -10.23 -5.62 -33.19
C GLU A 26 -11.33 -5.48 -32.13
N ALA A 27 -10.93 -5.44 -30.84
CA ALA A 27 -11.87 -5.28 -29.74
C ALA A 27 -12.32 -3.83 -29.64
N ASP A 28 -13.62 -3.58 -29.73
CA ASP A 28 -14.22 -2.26 -29.56
C ASP A 28 -14.24 -1.86 -28.07
N VAL A 29 -13.10 -1.35 -27.58
CA VAL A 29 -12.90 -0.94 -26.18
C VAL A 29 -12.40 0.50 -26.11
N GLU A 30 -13.19 1.34 -25.47
CA GLU A 30 -12.81 2.72 -25.13
C GLU A 30 -12.23 2.79 -23.72
N PHE A 31 -11.07 3.43 -23.56
CA PHE A 31 -10.45 3.63 -22.26
C PHE A 31 -10.58 5.07 -21.77
N SER A 32 -10.89 5.20 -20.48
CA SER A 32 -10.66 6.40 -19.68
C SER A 32 -9.70 6.07 -18.54
N VAL A 33 -9.02 7.06 -17.99
CA VAL A 33 -8.08 6.83 -16.89
C VAL A 33 -8.22 7.86 -15.77
N LEU A 34 -8.23 7.36 -14.54
CA LEU A 34 -8.09 8.15 -13.32
C LEU A 34 -6.65 8.03 -12.82
N LEU A 35 -5.96 9.17 -12.74
CA LEU A 35 -4.58 9.28 -12.25
C LEU A 35 -4.57 9.96 -10.88
N SER A 36 -3.95 9.35 -9.89
CA SER A 36 -3.67 9.99 -8.60
C SER A 36 -2.64 11.12 -8.78
N SER A 37 -1.77 11.02 -9.80
CA SER A 37 -0.67 11.95 -9.98
C SER A 37 -0.43 12.37 -11.43
N SER A 38 0.17 13.55 -11.60
CA SER A 38 0.49 14.11 -12.92
C SER A 38 1.67 13.44 -13.64
N HIS A 39 2.34 12.46 -13.02
CA HIS A 39 3.56 11.87 -13.58
C HIS A 39 3.39 11.28 -15.00
N HIS A 40 2.26 10.65 -15.27
CA HIS A 40 1.95 10.07 -16.59
C HIS A 40 0.85 10.80 -17.35
N LEU A 41 0.48 12.01 -16.92
CA LEU A 41 -0.62 12.75 -17.49
C LEU A 41 -0.45 13.00 -19.01
N LYS A 42 0.74 13.44 -19.43
CA LYS A 42 1.02 13.70 -20.84
C LYS A 42 0.85 12.43 -21.67
N LEU A 43 1.49 11.33 -21.24
CA LEU A 43 1.41 10.04 -21.91
C LEU A 43 -0.05 9.56 -22.07
N MET A 44 -0.83 9.63 -20.99
CA MET A 44 -2.23 9.20 -21.01
C MET A 44 -3.12 10.13 -21.83
N SER A 45 -2.88 11.45 -21.77
CA SER A 45 -3.63 12.42 -22.57
C SER A 45 -3.34 12.30 -24.07
N ASP A 46 -2.09 11.99 -24.44
CA ASP A 46 -1.71 11.73 -25.84
C ASP A 46 -2.30 10.41 -26.35
N LEU A 47 -2.40 9.38 -25.48
CA LEU A 47 -2.94 8.06 -25.82
C LEU A 47 -4.47 8.01 -25.91
N LEU A 48 -5.17 8.66 -24.97
CA LEU A 48 -6.62 8.50 -24.77
C LEU A 48 -7.43 9.77 -25.07
N GLY A 49 -6.77 10.91 -25.29
CA GLY A 49 -7.40 12.21 -25.34
C GLY A 49 -7.62 12.83 -23.95
N LYS A 50 -7.55 14.16 -23.87
CA LYS A 50 -7.61 14.91 -22.60
C LYS A 50 -8.93 14.71 -21.84
N ASP A 51 -10.01 14.52 -22.56
CA ASP A 51 -11.35 14.36 -21.95
C ASP A 51 -11.54 13.02 -21.25
N ASN A 52 -10.73 12.02 -21.60
CA ASN A 52 -10.73 10.69 -21.04
C ASN A 52 -9.72 10.52 -19.88
N VAL A 53 -9.09 11.60 -19.43
CA VAL A 53 -8.08 11.56 -18.36
C VAL A 53 -8.45 12.52 -17.24
N LEU A 54 -8.65 11.99 -16.04
CA LEU A 54 -8.74 12.79 -14.82
C LEU A 54 -7.45 12.63 -14.01
N CYS A 55 -6.80 13.75 -13.70
CA CYS A 55 -5.65 13.80 -12.79
C CYS A 55 -6.02 14.55 -11.51
N ILE A 56 -6.12 13.85 -10.40
CA ILE A 56 -6.58 14.39 -9.11
C ILE A 56 -5.67 15.51 -8.62
N ASP A 57 -4.36 15.32 -8.61
CA ASP A 57 -3.39 16.29 -8.11
C ASP A 57 -3.51 17.68 -8.76
N LEU A 58 -3.90 17.73 -10.05
CA LEU A 58 -4.03 19.00 -10.77
C LEU A 58 -5.38 19.69 -10.55
N GLN A 59 -6.39 18.94 -10.14
CA GLN A 59 -7.73 19.48 -9.93
C GLN A 59 -7.95 19.94 -8.48
N LEU A 60 -7.46 19.19 -7.51
CA LEU A 60 -7.65 19.46 -6.07
C LEU A 60 -7.29 20.90 -5.65
N PRO A 61 -6.18 21.50 -6.12
CA PRO A 61 -5.84 22.87 -5.73
C PRO A 61 -6.92 23.91 -5.97
N LYS A 62 -7.76 23.69 -6.98
CA LYS A 62 -8.87 24.59 -7.32
C LYS A 62 -9.93 24.68 -6.24
N TYR A 63 -10.00 23.67 -5.39
CA TYR A 63 -11.02 23.51 -4.33
C TYR A 63 -10.48 23.77 -2.92
N LYS A 64 -9.27 24.31 -2.78
CA LYS A 64 -8.61 24.49 -1.48
C LYS A 64 -9.45 25.26 -0.44
N ASN A 65 -10.21 26.24 -0.90
CA ASN A 65 -11.04 27.10 -0.03
C ASN A 65 -12.54 26.87 -0.26
N ALA A 66 -12.92 25.82 -1.00
CA ALA A 66 -14.31 25.50 -1.23
C ALA A 66 -14.91 24.79 -0.03
N GLU A 67 -16.16 25.08 0.28
CA GLU A 67 -16.88 24.49 1.38
C GLU A 67 -17.23 23.02 1.10
N VAL A 68 -17.28 22.22 2.17
CA VAL A 68 -17.68 20.81 2.12
C VAL A 68 -19.18 20.73 2.33
N GLU A 69 -19.89 20.14 1.37
CA GLU A 69 -21.32 19.91 1.47
C GLU A 69 -21.62 18.45 1.86
N PHE A 70 -21.81 18.19 3.14
CA PHE A 70 -21.98 16.85 3.67
C PHE A 70 -23.17 16.08 3.10
N SER A 71 -24.22 16.79 2.62
CA SER A 71 -25.37 16.18 1.96
C SER A 71 -24.99 15.34 0.73
N GLU A 72 -23.92 15.75 0.02
CA GLU A 72 -23.40 15.00 -1.13
C GLU A 72 -22.84 13.61 -0.77
N LEU A 73 -22.47 13.41 0.49
CA LEU A 73 -21.98 12.13 1.00
C LEU A 73 -23.08 11.20 1.50
N SER A 74 -24.33 11.63 1.48
CA SER A 74 -25.47 10.85 2.06
C SER A 74 -25.63 9.46 1.45
N ASN A 75 -25.34 9.33 0.16
CA ASN A 75 -25.44 8.06 -0.57
C ASN A 75 -24.12 7.28 -0.65
N TYR A 76 -23.02 7.86 -0.12
CA TYR A 76 -21.74 7.19 -0.16
C TYR A 76 -21.72 5.94 0.73
N THR A 77 -21.60 4.78 0.12
CA THR A 77 -21.79 3.47 0.79
C THR A 77 -20.63 3.06 1.67
N ASP A 78 -19.49 3.74 1.55
CA ASP A 78 -18.29 3.52 2.38
C ASP A 78 -18.12 4.67 3.37
N ASN A 79 -17.18 4.55 4.29
CA ASN A 79 -16.92 5.57 5.29
C ASN A 79 -15.74 6.45 4.87
N ILE A 80 -16.01 7.74 4.61
CA ILE A 80 -14.97 8.70 4.17
C ILE A 80 -13.85 8.87 5.20
N TYR A 81 -14.16 8.76 6.50
CA TYR A 81 -13.13 8.83 7.55
C TYR A 81 -12.20 7.62 7.50
N LYS A 82 -12.70 6.44 7.13
CA LYS A 82 -11.88 5.25 6.88
C LYS A 82 -10.93 5.49 5.71
N ASN A 83 -11.39 6.17 4.67
CA ASN A 83 -10.55 6.51 3.51
C ASN A 83 -9.46 7.52 3.90
N ILE A 84 -9.77 8.50 4.76
CA ILE A 84 -8.79 9.44 5.31
C ILE A 84 -7.74 8.70 6.17
N GLU A 85 -8.17 7.83 7.07
CA GLU A 85 -7.27 7.06 7.94
C GLU A 85 -6.36 6.11 7.14
N SER A 86 -6.82 5.59 5.99
CA SER A 86 -5.96 4.78 5.12
C SER A 86 -4.74 5.55 4.61
N GLN A 87 -4.85 6.87 4.51
CA GLN A 87 -3.80 7.79 4.08
C GLN A 87 -3.05 8.46 5.25
N LYS A 88 -3.02 7.82 6.41
CA LYS A 88 -2.42 8.38 7.63
C LYS A 88 -1.01 8.95 7.44
N VAL A 89 -0.21 8.35 6.54
CA VAL A 89 1.15 8.83 6.23
C VAL A 89 1.12 10.20 5.56
N THR A 90 0.25 10.37 4.58
CA THR A 90 0.16 11.58 3.75
C THR A 90 -0.67 12.67 4.40
N MET A 91 -1.58 12.26 5.29
CA MET A 91 -2.50 13.17 6.00
C MET A 91 -2.03 13.55 7.41
N LYS A 92 -0.99 12.89 7.94
CA LYS A 92 -0.54 12.99 9.34
C LYS A 92 -0.33 14.40 9.86
N ASN A 93 0.15 15.32 9.02
CA ASN A 93 0.50 16.69 9.42
C ASN A 93 -0.55 17.73 8.99
N ARG A 94 -1.74 17.29 8.62
CA ARG A 94 -2.83 18.16 8.22
C ARG A 94 -3.88 18.24 9.33
N ASP A 95 -4.48 19.40 9.50
CA ASP A 95 -5.64 19.56 10.37
C ASP A 95 -6.86 18.78 9.80
N SER A 96 -7.82 18.50 10.67
CA SER A 96 -9.00 17.68 10.31
C SER A 96 -9.84 18.31 9.21
N SER A 97 -9.92 19.65 9.16
CA SER A 97 -10.67 20.35 8.12
C SER A 97 -10.01 20.17 6.76
N THR A 98 -8.68 20.32 6.68
CA THR A 98 -7.91 20.09 5.46
C THR A 98 -8.02 18.63 5.00
N GLN A 99 -7.95 17.66 5.92
CA GLN A 99 -8.11 16.23 5.59
C GLN A 99 -9.48 15.95 4.98
N MET A 100 -10.53 16.47 5.61
CA MET A 100 -11.90 16.29 5.14
C MET A 100 -12.13 16.98 3.80
N ASN A 101 -11.62 18.18 3.61
CA ASN A 101 -11.71 18.92 2.36
C ASN A 101 -11.08 18.16 1.19
N ILE A 102 -9.86 17.62 1.39
CA ILE A 102 -9.18 16.82 0.38
C ILE A 102 -10.00 15.57 0.01
N ALA A 103 -10.47 14.83 1.01
CA ALA A 103 -11.22 13.60 0.77
C ALA A 103 -12.55 13.88 0.06
N TYR A 104 -13.29 14.89 0.50
CA TYR A 104 -14.55 15.30 -0.11
C TYR A 104 -14.38 15.73 -1.56
N TRP A 105 -13.44 16.62 -1.86
CA TRP A 105 -13.24 17.08 -3.23
C TRP A 105 -12.66 16.02 -4.14
N THR A 106 -11.87 15.08 -3.59
CA THR A 106 -11.45 13.89 -4.34
C THR A 106 -12.67 13.04 -4.71
N TYR A 107 -13.59 12.81 -3.76
CA TYR A 107 -14.84 12.11 -4.01
C TYR A 107 -15.67 12.80 -5.10
N ILE A 108 -15.90 14.11 -5.01
CA ILE A 108 -16.68 14.89 -5.99
C ILE A 108 -16.04 14.82 -7.39
N LEU A 109 -14.71 14.98 -7.48
CA LEU A 109 -14.00 14.92 -8.75
C LEU A 109 -14.16 13.55 -9.41
N ILE A 110 -14.02 12.46 -8.65
CA ILE A 110 -14.20 11.10 -9.17
C ILE A 110 -15.65 10.86 -9.56
N LYS A 111 -16.62 11.25 -8.73
CA LYS A 111 -18.06 11.14 -9.01
C LYS A 111 -18.43 11.81 -10.32
N ASN A 112 -18.04 13.08 -10.48
CA ASN A 112 -18.32 13.84 -11.71
C ASN A 112 -17.65 13.22 -12.95
N PHE A 113 -16.45 12.68 -12.79
CA PHE A 113 -15.77 11.99 -13.88
C PHE A 113 -16.47 10.70 -14.28
N LEU A 114 -16.91 9.90 -13.31
CA LEU A 114 -17.71 8.69 -13.58
C LEU A 114 -19.02 9.00 -14.30
N ILE A 115 -19.71 10.07 -13.89
CA ILE A 115 -20.94 10.53 -14.55
C ILE A 115 -20.66 10.99 -15.99
N LYS A 116 -19.50 11.63 -16.23
CA LYS A 116 -19.09 12.10 -17.56
C LYS A 116 -18.76 10.93 -18.49
N VAL A 117 -17.88 10.01 -18.05
CA VAL A 117 -17.35 8.95 -18.94
C VAL A 117 -18.26 7.73 -19.02
N LYS A 118 -19.11 7.51 -18.03
CA LYS A 118 -20.10 6.42 -17.95
C LYS A 118 -19.47 5.06 -18.29
N PRO A 119 -18.47 4.61 -17.50
CA PRO A 119 -17.80 3.35 -17.81
C PRO A 119 -18.72 2.15 -17.55
N ASP A 120 -18.63 1.14 -18.41
CA ASP A 120 -19.30 -0.14 -18.21
C ASP A 120 -18.59 -0.96 -17.09
N HIS A 121 -17.26 -0.76 -16.97
CA HIS A 121 -16.42 -1.46 -15.99
C HIS A 121 -15.31 -0.56 -15.48
N ILE A 122 -14.88 -0.81 -14.24
CA ILE A 122 -13.68 -0.18 -13.66
C ILE A 122 -12.61 -1.26 -13.51
N LEU A 123 -11.44 -1.01 -14.13
CA LEU A 123 -10.27 -1.87 -14.04
C LEU A 123 -9.25 -1.24 -13.09
N TYR A 124 -8.99 -1.89 -11.98
CA TYR A 124 -7.80 -1.61 -11.19
C TYR A 124 -6.60 -2.34 -11.80
N ILE A 125 -5.47 -1.68 -11.90
CA ILE A 125 -4.24 -2.31 -12.39
C ILE A 125 -3.48 -2.93 -11.21
N GLN A 126 -3.80 -2.49 -10.00
CA GLN A 126 -3.33 -3.06 -8.74
C GLN A 126 -4.40 -2.92 -7.66
N SER A 127 -4.25 -3.63 -6.56
CA SER A 127 -5.12 -3.46 -5.40
C SER A 127 -5.19 -1.99 -4.96
N PRO A 128 -6.37 -1.44 -4.66
CA PRO A 128 -6.52 -0.05 -4.24
C PRO A 128 -5.87 0.15 -2.86
N GLU A 129 -4.75 0.85 -2.86
CA GLU A 129 -3.93 1.09 -1.65
C GLU A 129 -3.87 2.57 -1.27
N ASP A 130 -4.61 3.41 -1.97
CA ASP A 130 -4.69 4.86 -1.74
C ASP A 130 -6.14 5.33 -1.60
N MET A 131 -6.29 6.58 -1.16
CA MET A 131 -7.60 7.18 -0.92
C MET A 131 -8.42 7.25 -2.22
N GLU A 132 -7.80 7.62 -3.32
CA GLU A 132 -8.45 7.75 -4.63
C GLU A 132 -9.01 6.42 -5.11
N GLY A 133 -8.23 5.35 -5.00
CA GLY A 133 -8.68 3.99 -5.33
C GLY A 133 -9.80 3.51 -4.41
N MET A 134 -9.71 3.84 -3.12
CA MET A 134 -10.75 3.49 -2.17
C MET A 134 -12.06 4.26 -2.43
N LEU A 135 -11.98 5.57 -2.71
CA LEU A 135 -13.14 6.39 -3.06
C LEU A 135 -13.77 5.93 -4.37
N LEU A 136 -12.95 5.62 -5.38
CA LEU A 136 -13.43 5.08 -6.65
C LEU A 136 -14.21 3.78 -6.45
N GLY A 137 -13.70 2.86 -5.61
CA GLY A 137 -14.40 1.60 -5.31
C GLY A 137 -15.72 1.79 -4.56
N GLY A 138 -15.79 2.77 -3.64
CA GLY A 138 -17.03 3.13 -2.96
C GLY A 138 -18.07 3.71 -3.93
N LEU A 139 -17.62 4.63 -4.80
CA LEU A 139 -18.47 5.22 -5.84
C LEU A 139 -18.93 4.19 -6.89
N ALA A 140 -18.07 3.26 -7.27
CA ALA A 140 -18.46 2.18 -8.17
C ALA A 140 -19.61 1.36 -7.61
N LYS A 141 -19.54 1.05 -6.30
CA LYS A 141 -20.63 0.34 -5.61
C LYS A 141 -21.91 1.19 -5.56
N GLU A 142 -21.81 2.49 -5.26
CA GLU A 142 -22.94 3.43 -5.25
C GLU A 142 -23.62 3.50 -6.60
N LEU A 143 -22.85 3.56 -7.68
CA LEU A 143 -23.35 3.69 -9.06
C LEU A 143 -23.64 2.35 -9.74
N GLY A 144 -23.43 1.22 -9.07
CA GLY A 144 -23.63 -0.11 -9.63
C GLY A 144 -22.64 -0.48 -10.75
N ILE A 145 -21.44 0.11 -10.78
CA ILE A 145 -20.45 -0.15 -11.81
C ILE A 145 -19.57 -1.34 -11.39
N PRO A 146 -19.48 -2.40 -12.22
CA PRO A 146 -18.63 -3.56 -11.91
C PRO A 146 -17.16 -3.21 -11.81
N LEU A 147 -16.47 -3.84 -10.84
CA LEU A 147 -15.03 -3.71 -10.61
C LEU A 147 -14.29 -4.96 -11.11
N ALA A 148 -13.07 -4.77 -11.59
CA ALA A 148 -12.11 -5.84 -11.82
C ALA A 148 -10.79 -5.44 -11.14
N ILE A 149 -10.40 -6.19 -10.12
CA ILE A 149 -9.19 -5.94 -9.31
C ILE A 149 -8.27 -7.13 -9.44
N PRO A 150 -7.07 -7.00 -10.03
CA PRO A 150 -6.11 -8.08 -10.11
C PRO A 150 -5.44 -8.31 -8.75
N HIS A 151 -5.36 -9.56 -8.36
CA HIS A 151 -4.67 -10.00 -7.17
C HIS A 151 -3.58 -11.02 -7.51
N HIS A 152 -2.45 -10.92 -6.82
CA HIS A 152 -1.38 -11.89 -6.91
C HIS A 152 -1.56 -12.94 -5.80
N THR A 153 -1.57 -14.21 -6.16
CA THR A 153 -1.65 -15.31 -5.19
C THR A 153 -0.38 -15.47 -4.38
N ARG A 154 0.67 -14.67 -4.66
CA ARG A 154 2.06 -14.85 -4.18
C ARG A 154 2.69 -16.17 -4.64
N HIS A 155 2.00 -16.92 -5.45
CA HIS A 155 2.55 -18.08 -6.16
C HIS A 155 2.99 -17.64 -7.57
N ILE A 156 4.18 -18.06 -7.99
CA ILE A 156 4.76 -17.65 -9.28
C ILE A 156 3.83 -18.05 -10.42
N GLY A 157 3.46 -17.08 -11.24
CA GLY A 157 2.63 -17.29 -12.43
C GLY A 157 1.13 -17.41 -12.19
N LEU A 158 0.66 -17.28 -10.96
CA LEU A 158 -0.78 -17.30 -10.66
C LEU A 158 -1.29 -15.94 -10.20
N SER A 159 -2.35 -15.49 -10.85
CA SER A 159 -3.11 -14.28 -10.49
C SER A 159 -4.60 -14.57 -10.66
N PHE A 160 -5.42 -13.85 -9.95
CA PHE A 160 -6.88 -13.90 -10.12
C PHE A 160 -7.47 -12.50 -10.11
N PHE A 161 -8.67 -12.36 -10.63
CA PHE A 161 -9.44 -11.13 -10.53
C PHE A 161 -10.51 -11.26 -9.44
N SER A 162 -10.60 -10.24 -8.58
CA SER A 162 -11.72 -10.05 -7.69
C SER A 162 -12.67 -9.01 -8.30
N PHE A 163 -13.97 -9.24 -8.15
CA PHE A 163 -15.00 -8.30 -8.55
C PHE A 163 -15.55 -7.50 -7.36
N HIS A 164 -14.92 -7.66 -6.20
CA HIS A 164 -15.23 -6.96 -4.97
C HIS A 164 -13.95 -6.39 -4.34
N ARG A 165 -14.09 -5.33 -3.55
CA ARG A 165 -12.96 -4.70 -2.84
C ARG A 165 -12.32 -5.59 -1.78
N GLN A 166 -13.06 -6.55 -1.24
CA GLN A 166 -12.53 -7.55 -0.33
C GLN A 166 -11.93 -8.70 -1.16
N GLU A 167 -10.71 -9.07 -0.83
CA GLU A 167 -10.06 -10.23 -1.45
C GLU A 167 -10.88 -11.49 -1.12
N THR A 168 -11.68 -11.92 -2.07
CA THR A 168 -12.35 -13.21 -2.01
C THR A 168 -11.73 -14.09 -3.05
N LEU A 169 -11.10 -15.18 -2.62
CA LEU A 169 -10.64 -16.21 -3.55
C LEU A 169 -11.85 -16.73 -4.34
N PRO A 170 -11.74 -16.80 -5.67
CA PRO A 170 -12.79 -17.41 -6.48
C PRO A 170 -13.01 -18.85 -6.00
N LYS A 171 -14.27 -19.24 -5.87
CA LYS A 171 -14.60 -20.66 -5.57
C LYS A 171 -14.12 -21.49 -6.75
N ALA A 172 -13.29 -22.49 -6.47
CA ALA A 172 -12.89 -23.46 -7.47
C ALA A 172 -14.08 -24.36 -7.78
N ASN A 173 -14.66 -24.21 -8.96
CA ASN A 173 -15.86 -24.95 -9.34
C ASN A 173 -15.58 -26.39 -9.84
N ASN A 174 -14.36 -26.66 -10.34
CA ASN A 174 -13.95 -27.97 -10.87
C ASN A 174 -12.51 -28.25 -10.46
N ILE A 175 -12.33 -28.84 -9.29
CA ILE A 175 -11.02 -29.31 -8.82
C ILE A 175 -10.86 -30.75 -9.27
N ASN A 176 -9.91 -31.02 -10.13
CA ASN A 176 -9.57 -32.39 -10.54
C ASN A 176 -8.42 -32.95 -9.68
N GLN A 177 -8.19 -34.27 -9.78
CA GLN A 177 -7.18 -34.92 -8.96
C GLN A 177 -5.77 -34.39 -9.25
N SER A 178 -5.46 -34.00 -10.48
CA SER A 178 -4.17 -33.40 -10.86
C SER A 178 -3.92 -32.07 -10.12
N ASP A 179 -4.96 -31.28 -9.87
CA ASP A 179 -4.83 -30.02 -9.14
C ASP A 179 -4.57 -30.26 -7.64
N ILE A 180 -5.22 -31.29 -7.08
CA ILE A 180 -4.97 -31.75 -5.70
C ILE A 180 -3.53 -32.23 -5.56
N ASP A 181 -3.05 -33.03 -6.51
CA ASP A 181 -1.68 -33.59 -6.49
C ASP A 181 -0.63 -32.46 -6.59
N LYS A 182 -0.85 -31.46 -7.45
CA LYS A 182 0.02 -30.28 -7.55
C LYS A 182 0.03 -29.47 -6.25
N ALA A 183 -1.13 -29.26 -5.63
CA ALA A 183 -1.23 -28.55 -4.36
C ALA A 183 -0.52 -29.31 -3.23
N ASN A 184 -0.70 -30.62 -3.14
CA ASN A 184 -0.02 -31.47 -2.17
C ASN A 184 1.51 -31.45 -2.37
N LYS A 185 1.97 -31.57 -3.60
CA LYS A 185 3.39 -31.44 -3.92
C LYS A 185 3.94 -30.10 -3.48
N PHE A 186 3.24 -29.00 -3.80
CA PHE A 186 3.64 -27.67 -3.36
C PHE A 186 3.74 -27.56 -1.83
N LEU A 187 2.78 -28.10 -1.09
CA LEU A 187 2.80 -28.10 0.37
C LEU A 187 3.97 -28.89 0.94
N VAL A 188 4.28 -30.04 0.36
CA VAL A 188 5.44 -30.86 0.75
C VAL A 188 6.74 -30.09 0.49
N ASP A 189 6.89 -29.53 -0.71
CA ASP A 189 8.08 -28.75 -1.09
C ASP A 189 8.24 -27.50 -0.19
N PHE A 190 7.14 -26.83 0.14
CA PHE A 190 7.14 -25.70 1.06
C PHE A 190 7.61 -26.09 2.46
N ARG A 191 7.08 -27.19 3.02
CA ARG A 191 7.47 -27.69 4.35
C ARG A 191 8.92 -28.13 4.43
N ASN A 192 9.44 -28.64 3.33
CA ASN A 192 10.83 -29.05 3.21
C ASN A 192 11.80 -27.91 2.86
N GLY A 193 11.31 -26.67 2.75
CA GLY A 193 12.12 -25.51 2.35
C GLY A 193 12.58 -25.51 0.89
N ASN A 194 12.01 -26.37 0.04
CA ASN A 194 12.39 -26.53 -1.37
C ASN A 194 11.68 -25.51 -2.29
N THR A 195 10.70 -24.76 -1.78
CA THR A 195 10.02 -23.73 -2.55
C THR A 195 10.84 -22.45 -2.54
N GLN A 196 11.15 -21.93 -3.72
CA GLN A 196 11.71 -20.59 -3.84
C GLN A 196 10.64 -19.57 -3.46
N PRO A 197 10.91 -18.64 -2.53
CA PRO A 197 10.01 -17.52 -2.30
C PRO A 197 9.87 -16.71 -3.58
N SER A 198 8.71 -16.06 -3.77
CA SER A 198 8.50 -15.17 -4.91
C SER A 198 9.72 -14.24 -5.11
N PRO A 199 10.15 -13.98 -6.36
CA PRO A 199 11.33 -13.14 -6.64
C PRO A 199 11.31 -11.78 -5.96
N SER A 200 10.12 -11.24 -5.66
CA SER A 200 9.96 -10.01 -4.86
C SER A 200 10.34 -10.19 -3.39
N TYR A 201 10.27 -11.41 -2.87
CA TYR A 201 10.64 -11.75 -1.49
C TYR A 201 12.04 -12.36 -1.39
N SER A 202 12.53 -13.07 -2.40
CA SER A 202 13.89 -13.63 -2.42
C SER A 202 14.97 -12.54 -2.33
N LYS A 203 14.67 -11.34 -2.83
CA LYS A 203 15.56 -10.18 -2.66
C LYS A 203 15.57 -9.60 -1.23
N ILE A 204 14.63 -9.98 -0.39
CA ILE A 204 14.54 -9.56 1.03
C ILE A 204 15.08 -10.68 1.94
N GLY A 205 15.17 -11.93 1.43
CA GLY A 205 15.24 -13.14 2.24
C GLY A 205 16.61 -13.73 2.54
N ASP A 206 17.70 -13.23 1.97
CA ASP A 206 19.02 -13.68 2.39
C ASP A 206 19.47 -12.98 3.67
N GLY A 207 18.98 -13.47 4.82
CA GLY A 207 19.52 -13.16 6.13
C GLY A 207 19.46 -11.69 6.53
N GLY A 208 18.45 -10.93 6.08
CA GLY A 208 18.34 -9.50 6.41
C GLY A 208 19.52 -8.67 5.92
N LYS A 209 20.35 -9.21 5.06
CA LYS A 209 21.30 -8.40 4.30
C LYS A 209 20.44 -7.48 3.44
N HIS A 210 20.32 -6.23 3.88
CA HIS A 210 19.90 -5.15 2.99
C HIS A 210 20.55 -5.44 1.64
N ILE A 211 19.70 -5.60 0.60
CA ILE A 211 20.20 -5.44 -0.76
C ILE A 211 20.95 -4.14 -0.67
N PRO A 212 22.28 -4.14 -0.89
CA PRO A 212 23.02 -2.89 -0.85
C PRO A 212 22.26 -2.02 -1.84
N TYR A 213 21.55 -1.04 -1.30
CA TYR A 213 20.83 -0.06 -2.07
C TYR A 213 21.84 0.40 -3.11
N ASP A 214 21.59 0.00 -4.35
CA ASP A 214 22.56 0.03 -5.43
C ASP A 214 23.39 1.30 -5.29
N ARG A 215 24.70 1.15 -5.10
CA ARG A 215 25.64 2.26 -4.93
C ARG A 215 25.80 3.09 -6.21
N LYS A 216 24.96 2.84 -7.24
CA LYS A 216 24.84 3.74 -8.37
C LYS A 216 24.56 5.14 -7.84
N GLY A 217 25.66 5.81 -7.70
CA GLY A 217 25.78 7.22 -7.60
C GLY A 217 25.03 7.89 -6.46
N LYS A 218 25.71 8.14 -5.33
CA LYS A 218 25.28 9.20 -4.40
C LYS A 218 24.95 10.48 -5.17
N ILE A 219 25.63 10.73 -6.27
CA ILE A 219 25.46 11.85 -7.20
C ILE A 219 24.15 11.71 -8.00
N ASP A 220 23.81 10.52 -8.54
CA ASP A 220 22.56 10.32 -9.29
C ASP A 220 21.32 10.44 -8.37
N ARG A 221 21.45 10.07 -7.10
CA ARG A 221 20.39 10.31 -6.10
C ARG A 221 20.27 11.78 -5.74
N LEU A 222 21.36 12.50 -5.65
CA LEU A 222 21.36 13.94 -5.41
C LEU A 222 20.70 14.66 -6.59
N ILE A 223 21.09 14.32 -7.82
CA ILE A 223 20.54 14.90 -9.05
C ILE A 223 19.07 14.53 -9.21
N SER A 224 18.69 13.26 -8.99
CA SER A 224 17.29 12.85 -9.04
C SER A 224 16.46 13.46 -7.91
N GLY A 225 17.04 13.66 -6.73
CA GLY A 225 16.44 14.37 -5.61
C GLY A 225 16.22 15.85 -5.91
N ILE A 226 17.20 16.51 -6.51
CA ILE A 226 17.13 17.92 -6.94
C ILE A 226 16.10 18.06 -8.09
N SER A 227 16.19 17.20 -9.10
CA SER A 227 15.22 17.19 -10.21
C SER A 227 13.80 16.95 -9.73
N ARG A 228 13.61 16.00 -8.81
CA ARG A 228 12.32 15.75 -8.16
C ARG A 228 11.85 16.95 -7.33
N TYR A 229 12.74 17.60 -6.60
CA TYR A 229 12.45 18.81 -5.83
C TYR A 229 11.97 19.94 -6.74
N PHE A 230 12.67 20.22 -7.85
CA PHE A 230 12.24 21.24 -8.80
C PHE A 230 10.92 20.87 -9.51
N TYR A 231 10.70 19.62 -9.82
CA TYR A 231 9.46 19.13 -10.42
C TYR A 231 8.30 19.22 -9.40
N GLU A 232 8.52 18.79 -8.16
CA GLU A 232 7.52 18.82 -7.08
C GLU A 232 7.27 20.25 -6.58
N THR A 233 8.24 21.15 -6.61
CA THR A 233 8.03 22.58 -6.30
C THR A 233 7.23 23.31 -7.37
N ARG A 234 7.20 22.82 -8.59
CA ARG A 234 6.40 23.39 -9.68
C ARG A 234 4.95 22.87 -9.67
N SER A 235 4.70 21.72 -9.07
CA SER A 235 3.36 21.15 -8.82
C SER A 235 2.81 21.44 -7.42
N ARG A 236 3.09 22.59 -6.89
CA ARG A 236 3.37 22.95 -5.48
C ARG A 236 2.25 22.93 -4.45
N GLU A 237 0.98 22.68 -4.68
CA GLU A 237 0.05 23.08 -3.62
C GLU A 237 -0.52 21.98 -2.70
N LEU A 238 -0.52 20.72 -3.09
CA LEU A 238 -1.04 19.68 -2.19
C LEU A 238 -0.07 18.53 -1.91
N ARG A 239 0.88 18.26 -2.80
CA ARG A 239 1.87 17.18 -2.63
C ARG A 239 3.08 17.55 -1.78
N THR A 240 3.51 18.79 -1.79
CA THR A 240 4.72 19.24 -1.10
C THR A 240 4.65 19.16 0.42
N LEU A 241 3.47 18.94 0.96
CA LEU A 241 3.30 18.69 2.38
C LEU A 241 3.53 17.23 2.78
N GLN A 242 3.65 16.32 1.81
CA GLN A 242 3.82 14.89 2.08
C GLN A 242 5.26 14.47 2.35
N ILE A 243 6.20 15.15 1.74
CA ILE A 243 7.62 14.83 1.93
C ILE A 243 8.19 16.00 2.70
N SER A 244 8.44 15.82 3.99
CA SER A 244 9.14 16.85 4.75
C SER A 244 10.44 17.15 4.00
N LEU A 245 10.70 18.41 3.74
CA LEU A 245 11.91 18.91 3.09
C LEU A 245 13.18 18.26 3.68
N LEU A 246 13.17 17.96 4.98
CA LEU A 246 14.21 17.29 5.73
C LEU A 246 14.48 15.86 5.24
N ASN A 247 13.49 15.12 4.74
CA ASN A 247 13.69 13.76 4.27
C ASN A 247 14.40 13.68 2.91
N ASN A 248 14.33 14.72 2.09
CA ASN A 248 14.91 14.74 0.75
C ASN A 248 16.23 15.52 0.65
N TRP A 249 16.45 16.50 1.52
CA TRP A 249 17.60 17.39 1.43
C TRP A 249 18.90 16.84 2.04
N PHE A 250 18.81 15.84 2.94
CA PHE A 250 19.98 15.29 3.63
C PHE A 250 20.00 13.77 3.63
N PRO A 251 20.24 13.10 2.48
CA PRO A 251 20.40 11.64 2.43
C PRO A 251 21.47 11.15 3.41
N LEU A 252 22.55 11.91 3.58
CA LEU A 252 23.64 11.59 4.51
C LEU A 252 23.20 11.62 5.97
N TRP A 253 22.45 12.65 6.38
CA TRP A 253 21.90 12.74 7.75
C TRP A 253 20.88 11.65 8.02
N ARG A 254 20.06 11.34 7.03
CA ARG A 254 19.11 10.23 7.12
C ARG A 254 19.83 8.89 7.31
N ASP A 255 20.90 8.66 6.56
CA ASP A 255 21.66 7.41 6.63
C ASP A 255 22.46 7.32 7.95
N LEU A 256 23.05 8.43 8.42
CA LEU A 256 23.66 8.52 9.76
C LEU A 256 22.65 8.32 10.89
N TYR A 257 21.50 8.96 10.80
CA TYR A 257 20.40 8.80 11.76
C TYR A 257 19.90 7.35 11.79
N ARG A 258 19.72 6.73 10.63
CA ARG A 258 19.32 5.32 10.50
C ARG A 258 20.38 4.39 11.07
N GLY A 259 21.66 4.62 10.75
CA GLY A 259 22.77 3.82 11.30
C GLY A 259 22.88 3.93 12.82
N GLY A 260 22.77 5.13 13.37
CA GLY A 260 22.75 5.37 14.80
C GLY A 260 21.58 4.69 15.50
N ARG A 261 20.39 4.75 14.88
CA ARG A 261 19.19 4.06 15.39
C ARG A 261 19.30 2.55 15.31
N GLU A 262 19.86 2.00 14.24
CA GLU A 262 20.10 0.56 14.13
C GLU A 262 21.07 0.08 15.22
N PHE A 263 22.13 0.81 15.46
CA PHE A 263 23.09 0.51 16.54
C PHE A 263 22.42 0.53 17.93
N LEU A 264 21.59 1.55 18.20
CA LEU A 264 20.86 1.65 19.46
C LEU A 264 19.81 0.56 19.60
N SER A 265 19.06 0.27 18.54
CA SER A 265 18.04 -0.77 18.57
C SER A 265 18.63 -2.14 18.83
N LYS A 266 19.76 -2.48 18.22
CA LYS A 266 20.47 -3.75 18.47
C LYS A 266 20.83 -3.98 19.93
N ARG A 267 21.05 -2.91 20.70
CA ARG A 267 21.36 -3.00 22.15
C ARG A 267 20.13 -3.12 23.04
N ILE A 268 18.97 -2.80 22.51
CA ILE A 268 17.72 -2.76 23.30
C ILE A 268 17.00 -4.11 23.29
N TYR A 269 17.24 -4.97 22.29
CA TYR A 269 16.56 -6.25 22.20
C TYR A 269 17.07 -7.28 23.21
N ASN A 270 16.14 -7.92 23.93
CA ASN A 270 16.43 -8.80 25.05
C ASN A 270 16.74 -10.25 24.65
N CYS A 271 16.39 -10.67 23.47
CA CYS A 271 16.57 -12.03 23.00
C CYS A 271 17.68 -12.09 21.95
N ASP A 272 18.71 -12.87 22.21
CA ASP A 272 19.87 -12.99 21.32
C ASP A 272 19.62 -13.96 20.17
N SER A 273 18.83 -15.01 20.36
CA SER A 273 18.42 -15.93 19.31
C SER A 273 17.05 -16.55 19.59
N LEU A 274 16.42 -17.06 18.54
CA LEU A 274 15.16 -17.80 18.66
C LEU A 274 15.38 -19.22 19.27
N GLU A 275 16.63 -19.65 19.38
CA GLU A 275 16.99 -20.97 19.91
C GLU A 275 16.79 -21.11 21.44
N ASN A 276 16.79 -19.98 22.15
CA ASN A 276 16.64 -19.94 23.61
C ASN A 276 15.21 -19.57 24.05
N LEU A 277 14.22 -19.84 23.20
CA LEU A 277 12.83 -19.56 23.57
C LEU A 277 12.30 -20.58 24.59
N PRO A 278 11.39 -20.17 25.48
CA PRO A 278 10.70 -21.09 26.34
C PRO A 278 9.85 -22.07 25.51
N GLU A 279 9.61 -23.26 26.08
CA GLU A 279 8.83 -24.31 25.41
C GLU A 279 7.40 -23.84 25.06
N LYS A 280 6.80 -22.99 25.90
CA LYS A 280 5.46 -22.47 25.72
C LYS A 280 5.51 -21.01 25.35
N PHE A 281 5.27 -20.70 24.08
CA PHE A 281 5.20 -19.33 23.61
C PHE A 281 4.18 -19.14 22.48
N VAL A 282 3.71 -17.90 22.35
CA VAL A 282 2.98 -17.39 21.18
C VAL A 282 3.92 -16.49 20.40
N PHE A 283 4.06 -16.74 19.12
CA PHE A 283 4.90 -15.92 18.24
C PHE A 283 4.07 -14.89 17.49
N TYR A 284 4.42 -13.60 17.60
CA TYR A 284 3.78 -12.52 16.89
C TYR A 284 4.79 -11.68 16.11
N PRO A 285 4.83 -11.80 14.77
CA PRO A 285 5.61 -10.90 13.92
C PRO A 285 4.91 -9.53 13.83
N ILE A 286 5.58 -8.47 14.29
CA ILE A 286 5.05 -7.11 14.20
C ILE A 286 4.97 -6.71 12.72
N GLN A 287 3.82 -6.20 12.35
CA GLN A 287 3.60 -5.74 10.99
C GLN A 287 4.36 -4.44 10.69
N TYR A 288 4.76 -4.28 9.44
CA TYR A 288 5.26 -3.00 8.96
C TYR A 288 4.14 -1.96 9.05
N SER A 289 4.40 -0.84 9.67
CA SER A 289 3.45 0.26 9.77
C SER A 289 4.20 1.60 9.61
N PRO A 290 3.68 2.50 8.79
CA PRO A 290 2.43 2.45 8.04
C PRO A 290 2.56 1.67 6.71
N GLU A 291 1.66 0.74 6.47
CA GLU A 291 1.57 -0.03 5.23
C GLU A 291 0.10 -0.18 4.82
N SER A 292 -0.15 -0.10 3.50
CA SER A 292 -1.49 -0.23 2.93
C SER A 292 -2.15 -1.56 3.28
N SER A 293 -1.37 -2.64 3.34
CA SER A 293 -1.82 -3.99 3.71
C SER A 293 -2.47 -4.08 5.10
N ILE A 294 -2.20 -3.12 5.99
CA ILE A 294 -2.84 -3.03 7.31
C ILE A 294 -3.81 -1.85 7.37
N ASN A 295 -3.37 -0.69 6.88
CA ASN A 295 -4.13 0.54 7.05
C ASN A 295 -5.50 0.48 6.36
N ILE A 296 -5.62 -0.31 5.28
CA ILE A 296 -6.83 -0.42 4.48
C ILE A 296 -7.73 -1.58 4.93
N PRO A 297 -7.27 -2.86 4.93
CA PRO A 297 -8.14 -3.97 5.29
C PRO A 297 -8.39 -4.07 6.80
N SER A 298 -7.46 -3.58 7.63
CA SER A 298 -7.49 -3.78 9.08
C SER A 298 -7.16 -2.52 9.88
N PRO A 299 -7.86 -1.39 9.67
CA PRO A 299 -7.50 -0.11 10.27
C PRO A 299 -7.53 -0.12 11.82
N PHE A 300 -8.30 -1.01 12.43
CA PHE A 300 -8.36 -1.16 13.89
C PHE A 300 -7.10 -1.81 14.48
N PHE A 301 -6.29 -2.48 13.67
CA PHE A 301 -5.05 -3.16 14.08
C PHE A 301 -3.78 -2.40 13.71
N ILE A 302 -3.90 -1.13 13.33
CA ILE A 302 -2.73 -0.27 13.02
C ILE A 302 -1.87 -0.06 14.27
N ASP A 303 -2.49 0.09 15.43
CA ASP A 303 -1.78 0.20 16.70
C ASP A 303 -1.30 -1.18 17.18
N GLN A 304 -0.08 -1.51 16.80
CA GLN A 304 0.54 -2.79 17.11
C GLN A 304 0.75 -3.03 18.61
N LEU A 305 0.88 -1.97 19.43
CA LEU A 305 0.96 -2.12 20.89
C LEU A 305 -0.36 -2.61 21.46
N ARG A 306 -1.48 -2.14 20.95
CA ARG A 306 -2.82 -2.60 21.30
C ARG A 306 -3.03 -4.07 20.92
N VAL A 307 -2.58 -4.46 19.72
CA VAL A 307 -2.67 -5.85 19.26
C VAL A 307 -1.88 -6.76 20.20
N ILE A 308 -0.67 -6.37 20.56
CA ILE A 308 0.17 -7.10 21.50
C ILE A 308 -0.48 -7.22 22.87
N ASP A 309 -1.12 -6.17 23.38
CA ASP A 309 -1.85 -6.23 24.64
C ASP A 309 -3.06 -7.15 24.56
N ALA A 310 -3.81 -7.11 23.46
CA ALA A 310 -4.94 -8.01 23.24
C ALA A 310 -4.50 -9.48 23.21
N ILE A 311 -3.40 -9.81 22.52
CA ILE A 311 -2.84 -11.16 22.48
C ILE A 311 -2.42 -11.58 23.90
N ARG A 312 -1.67 -10.74 24.62
CA ARG A 312 -1.20 -11.02 25.98
C ARG A 312 -2.33 -11.36 26.95
N MET A 313 -3.41 -10.57 26.87
CA MET A 313 -4.57 -10.76 27.74
C MET A 313 -5.40 -11.99 27.38
N SER A 314 -5.24 -12.52 26.17
CA SER A 314 -6.01 -13.68 25.68
C SER A 314 -5.24 -15.00 25.75
N MET A 315 -3.92 -14.97 25.96
CA MET A 315 -3.10 -16.18 26.03
C MET A 315 -3.10 -16.80 27.44
N PRO A 316 -2.84 -18.11 27.57
CA PRO A 316 -2.67 -18.75 28.86
C PRO A 316 -1.54 -18.13 29.69
N SER A 317 -1.68 -18.14 31.04
CA SER A 317 -0.73 -17.48 31.94
C SER A 317 0.66 -18.11 31.97
N ASP A 318 0.79 -19.35 31.54
CA ASP A 318 2.05 -20.10 31.44
C ASP A 318 2.75 -19.95 30.06
N TYR A 319 2.21 -19.09 29.18
CA TYR A 319 2.82 -18.77 27.89
C TYR A 319 3.53 -17.43 27.94
N ILE A 320 4.56 -17.29 27.12
CA ILE A 320 5.26 -16.03 26.85
C ILE A 320 4.94 -15.56 25.44
N LEU A 321 4.75 -14.26 25.26
CA LEU A 321 4.56 -13.64 23.94
C LEU A 321 5.92 -13.25 23.36
N VAL A 322 6.35 -13.95 22.32
CA VAL A 322 7.56 -13.63 21.57
C VAL A 322 7.19 -12.73 20.41
N VAL A 323 7.72 -11.52 20.39
CA VAL A 323 7.43 -10.50 19.39
C VAL A 323 8.67 -10.27 18.55
N LYS A 324 8.53 -10.36 17.22
CA LYS A 324 9.63 -10.08 16.28
C LYS A 324 9.30 -8.85 15.43
N GLU A 325 10.22 -7.91 15.42
CA GLU A 325 10.06 -6.69 14.61
C GLU A 325 10.26 -6.97 13.11
N HIS A 326 9.53 -6.24 12.28
CA HIS A 326 9.69 -6.32 10.84
C HIS A 326 11.06 -5.74 10.39
N PRO A 327 11.82 -6.43 9.53
CA PRO A 327 13.17 -6.00 9.14
C PRO A 327 13.27 -4.57 8.62
N VAL A 328 12.27 -4.12 7.86
CA VAL A 328 12.22 -2.75 7.32
C VAL A 328 11.99 -1.71 8.42
N CYS A 329 11.37 -2.08 9.54
CA CYS A 329 11.08 -1.15 10.63
C CYS A 329 12.25 -0.87 11.58
N ARG A 330 13.36 -1.59 11.46
CA ARG A 330 14.56 -1.42 12.32
C ARG A 330 14.95 0.04 12.55
N THR A 331 14.92 0.81 11.46
CA THR A 331 15.40 2.19 11.45
C THR A 331 14.27 3.23 11.51
N VAL A 332 13.01 2.80 11.42
CA VAL A 332 11.86 3.69 11.27
C VAL A 332 11.00 3.73 12.52
N ARG A 333 10.86 2.57 13.21
CA ARG A 333 9.99 2.47 14.37
C ARG A 333 10.50 3.32 15.54
N PRO A 334 9.64 4.10 16.23
CA PRO A 334 10.06 4.93 17.35
C PRO A 334 10.68 4.12 18.49
N LEU A 335 11.77 4.61 19.08
CA LEU A 335 12.43 3.95 20.22
C LEU A 335 11.48 3.78 21.43
N ASN A 336 10.55 4.71 21.61
CA ASN A 336 9.54 4.61 22.67
C ASN A 336 8.62 3.41 22.47
N PHE A 337 8.33 3.03 21.22
CA PHE A 337 7.57 1.82 20.93
C PHE A 337 8.30 0.57 21.45
N ILE A 338 9.60 0.46 21.14
CA ILE A 338 10.43 -0.67 21.59
C ILE A 338 10.52 -0.71 23.11
N LYS A 339 10.76 0.45 23.75
CA LYS A 339 10.75 0.56 25.22
C LYS A 339 9.41 0.13 25.83
N SER A 340 8.30 0.53 25.19
CA SER A 340 6.97 0.11 25.65
C SER A 340 6.76 -1.39 25.53
N LEU A 341 7.33 -2.05 24.53
CA LEU A 341 7.29 -3.52 24.43
C LEU A 341 8.07 -4.18 25.54
N LEU A 342 9.30 -3.72 25.78
CA LEU A 342 10.18 -4.31 26.82
C LEU A 342 9.65 -4.16 28.24
N ASN A 343 8.82 -3.14 28.48
CA ASN A 343 8.17 -2.90 29.77
C ASN A 343 6.90 -3.73 29.98
N LYS A 344 6.50 -4.56 29.00
CA LYS A 344 5.30 -5.41 29.13
C LYS A 344 5.66 -6.76 29.74
N ALA A 345 5.06 -7.09 30.87
CA ALA A 345 5.22 -8.40 31.49
C ALA A 345 4.81 -9.54 30.53
N GLY A 346 5.59 -10.61 30.47
CA GLY A 346 5.32 -11.76 29.60
C GLY A 346 5.59 -11.52 28.11
N VAL A 347 6.28 -10.43 27.76
CA VAL A 347 6.70 -10.14 26.38
C VAL A 347 8.21 -10.25 26.27
N VAL A 348 8.66 -11.01 25.27
CA VAL A 348 10.05 -11.12 24.85
C VAL A 348 10.17 -10.58 23.44
N VAL A 349 11.10 -9.67 23.21
CA VAL A 349 11.34 -9.09 21.88
C VAL A 349 12.52 -9.83 21.26
N ALA A 350 12.23 -10.58 20.20
CA ALA A 350 13.24 -11.34 19.47
C ALA A 350 14.16 -10.43 18.67
N ARG A 351 15.43 -10.79 18.64
CA ARG A 351 16.44 -10.09 17.84
C ARG A 351 16.25 -10.34 16.35
N TYR A 352 16.92 -9.54 15.56
CA TYR A 352 16.78 -9.48 14.11
C TYR A 352 17.54 -10.53 13.31
N ASP A 353 18.26 -11.38 13.88
CA ASP A 353 19.17 -12.30 13.16
C ASP A 353 18.45 -13.26 12.26
#